data_894ef191f844e229d7b7663f54c54450
#
_entry.id   894ef191f844e229d7b7663f54c54450
#
_cell.length_a   1.000
_cell.length_b   1.000
_cell.length_c   1.000
_cell.angle_alpha   90.00
_cell.angle_beta   90.00
_cell.angle_gamma   90.00
#
_symmetry.space_group_name_H-M   'P 1'
#
loop_
_entity.id
_entity.type
_entity.pdbx_description
1 polymer ?
#
loop_
_entity_poly.entity_id
_entity_poly.type
_entity_poly.pdbx_seq_one_letter_code
_entity_poly.pdbx_strand_id
1 'polypeptide(L)'
;MPRNQSQRMVFAFLTVLITVHAYVFYSLYVVNGQTLMNLTGESSVLRAIQAQGGVYMFGRMCPIWAVVLVEFCFAYVLEILLGSPCSFRLACRKSDPRKIHPMIFESAIINATVGIMCPAMSLIAAFLYFPYYSGFNMWTLLANWLKLVCFNFPFAFFTQMYFIQPLVRTLFKVIFAKDIKARAGEAHVERPKEETNDELAMAKQSGPM
;
A
#
# COMPACT_ATOMS: atom_id res chain seq x y z
N MET A 1 12.42 4.35 8.05
CA MET A 1 12.14 3.18 7.24
C MET A 1 12.40 1.91 8.04
N PRO A 2 11.64 0.82 7.82
CA PRO A 2 11.83 -0.44 8.53
C PRO A 2 13.19 -1.06 8.18
N ARG A 3 13.98 -1.42 9.19
CA ARG A 3 15.32 -2.00 9.02
C ARG A 3 15.32 -3.52 9.25
N ASN A 4 14.54 -4.01 10.21
CA ASN A 4 14.43 -5.41 10.55
C ASN A 4 13.32 -6.09 9.76
N GLN A 5 13.43 -7.40 9.54
CA GLN A 5 12.42 -8.20 8.83
C GLN A 5 11.04 -8.08 9.49
N SER A 6 10.97 -8.15 10.82
CA SER A 6 9.72 -7.96 11.57
C SER A 6 9.10 -6.57 11.33
N GLN A 7 9.91 -5.51 11.34
CA GLN A 7 9.43 -4.15 11.05
C GLN A 7 8.91 -4.00 9.61
N ARG A 8 9.54 -4.69 8.64
CA ARG A 8 9.05 -4.73 7.25
C ARG A 8 7.72 -5.43 7.14
N MET A 9 7.54 -6.55 7.83
CA MET A 9 6.26 -7.28 7.86
C MET A 9 5.14 -6.44 8.49
N VAL A 10 5.41 -5.76 9.61
CA VAL A 10 4.43 -4.86 10.24
C VAL A 10 4.10 -3.68 9.32
N PHE A 11 5.09 -3.10 8.67
CA PHE A 11 4.86 -2.02 7.71
C PHE A 11 3.99 -2.48 6.53
N ALA A 12 4.30 -3.63 5.94
CA ALA A 12 3.51 -4.24 4.87
C ALA A 12 2.08 -4.55 5.33
N PHE A 13 1.93 -5.13 6.52
CA PHE A 13 0.63 -5.43 7.12
C PHE A 13 -0.24 -4.17 7.26
N LEU A 14 0.30 -3.10 7.85
CA LEU A 14 -0.41 -1.83 8.01
C LEU A 14 -0.79 -1.21 6.66
N THR A 15 0.13 -1.25 5.69
CA THR A 15 -0.13 -0.74 4.35
C THR A 15 -1.27 -1.49 3.69
N VAL A 16 -1.23 -2.82 3.69
CA VAL A 16 -2.27 -3.66 3.09
C VAL A 16 -3.60 -3.50 3.81
N LEU A 17 -3.59 -3.46 5.14
CA LEU A 17 -4.80 -3.29 5.94
C LEU A 17 -5.56 -2.01 5.56
N ILE A 18 -4.86 -0.89 5.53
CA ILE A 18 -5.46 0.41 5.18
C ILE A 18 -5.88 0.44 3.72
N THR A 19 -5.03 -0.10 2.83
CA THR A 19 -5.29 -0.14 1.39
C THR A 19 -6.55 -0.93 1.07
N VAL A 20 -6.70 -2.14 1.60
CA VAL A 20 -7.88 -2.99 1.34
C VAL A 20 -9.15 -2.32 1.82
N HIS A 21 -9.16 -1.74 3.04
CA HIS A 21 -10.34 -1.00 3.51
C HIS A 21 -10.69 0.18 2.60
N ALA A 22 -9.70 0.97 2.18
CA ALA A 22 -9.93 2.09 1.26
C ALA A 22 -10.51 1.62 -0.08
N TYR A 23 -10.02 0.50 -0.63
CA TYR A 23 -10.50 -0.08 -1.88
C TYR A 23 -11.92 -0.65 -1.77
N VAL A 24 -12.22 -1.38 -0.71
CA VAL A 24 -13.57 -1.91 -0.48
C VAL A 24 -14.57 -0.75 -0.34
N PHE A 25 -14.21 0.29 0.41
CA PHE A 25 -15.03 1.50 0.50
C PHE A 25 -15.24 2.16 -0.87
N TYR A 26 -14.17 2.38 -1.62
CA TYR A 26 -14.25 2.95 -2.95
C TYR A 26 -15.12 2.11 -3.90
N SER A 27 -14.91 0.80 -3.94
CA SER A 27 -15.66 -0.11 -4.79
C SER A 27 -17.15 -0.13 -4.44
N LEU A 28 -17.50 -0.21 -3.16
CA LEU A 28 -18.88 -0.30 -2.72
C LEU A 28 -19.64 1.04 -2.84
N TYR A 29 -19.00 2.15 -2.50
CA TYR A 29 -19.69 3.44 -2.44
C TYR A 29 -19.58 4.24 -3.73
N VAL A 30 -18.40 4.25 -4.37
CA VAL A 30 -18.16 5.08 -5.54
C VAL A 30 -18.45 4.34 -6.83
N VAL A 31 -17.93 3.11 -6.99
CA VAL A 31 -18.04 2.37 -8.26
C VAL A 31 -19.41 1.70 -8.39
N ASN A 32 -19.86 1.01 -7.36
CA ASN A 32 -21.07 0.19 -7.40
C ASN A 32 -22.27 0.74 -6.61
N GLY A 33 -22.06 1.79 -5.80
CA GLY A 33 -23.07 2.27 -4.87
C GLY A 33 -24.39 2.67 -5.53
N GLN A 34 -24.34 3.44 -6.61
CA GLN A 34 -25.54 3.87 -7.34
C GLN A 34 -26.28 2.68 -7.98
N THR A 35 -25.54 1.74 -8.54
CA THR A 35 -26.12 0.53 -9.16
C THR A 35 -26.82 -0.33 -8.11
N LEU A 36 -26.18 -0.52 -6.95
CA LEU A 36 -26.75 -1.27 -5.82
C LEU A 36 -28.04 -0.64 -5.29
N MET A 37 -28.04 0.68 -5.08
CA MET A 37 -29.23 1.41 -4.63
C MET A 37 -30.38 1.32 -5.65
N ASN A 38 -30.07 1.46 -6.94
CA ASN A 38 -31.09 1.36 -8.00
C ASN A 38 -31.69 -0.06 -8.11
N LEU A 39 -30.86 -1.09 -7.91
CA LEU A 39 -31.33 -2.49 -7.98
C LEU A 39 -32.23 -2.87 -6.80
N THR A 40 -31.96 -2.32 -5.62
CA THR A 40 -32.67 -2.68 -4.39
C THR A 40 -33.79 -1.70 -4.01
N GLY A 41 -33.79 -0.50 -4.63
CA GLY A 41 -34.70 0.59 -4.26
C GLY A 41 -34.36 1.26 -2.92
N GLU A 42 -33.21 0.94 -2.34
CA GLU A 42 -32.78 1.46 -1.04
C GLU A 42 -32.13 2.83 -1.15
N SER A 43 -32.30 3.64 -0.11
CA SER A 43 -31.74 4.99 -0.05
C SER A 43 -30.28 5.07 0.37
N SER A 44 -29.69 3.97 0.83
CA SER A 44 -28.29 3.92 1.24
C SER A 44 -27.60 2.62 0.81
N VAL A 45 -26.31 2.71 0.50
CA VAL A 45 -25.49 1.58 0.04
C VAL A 45 -25.47 0.45 1.08
N LEU A 46 -25.36 0.76 2.36
CA LEU A 46 -25.36 -0.26 3.43
C LEU A 46 -26.67 -1.03 3.50
N ARG A 47 -27.81 -0.35 3.39
CA ARG A 47 -29.12 -1.00 3.34
C ARG A 47 -29.27 -1.82 2.07
N ALA A 48 -28.81 -1.32 0.95
CA ALA A 48 -28.83 -2.05 -0.32
C ALA A 48 -28.02 -3.36 -0.23
N ILE A 49 -26.84 -3.35 0.38
CA ILE A 49 -26.03 -4.55 0.60
C ILE A 49 -26.73 -5.53 1.57
N GLN A 50 -27.34 -5.02 2.63
CA GLN A 50 -28.09 -5.86 3.57
C GLN A 50 -29.33 -6.50 2.92
N ALA A 51 -30.07 -5.72 2.12
CA ALA A 51 -31.24 -6.21 1.38
C ALA A 51 -30.85 -7.29 0.35
N GLN A 52 -29.67 -7.19 -0.25
CA GLN A 52 -29.12 -8.19 -1.17
C GLN A 52 -28.56 -9.44 -0.47
N GLY A 53 -28.39 -9.41 0.87
CA GLY A 53 -27.77 -10.49 1.63
C GLY A 53 -26.24 -10.51 1.58
N GLY A 54 -25.60 -9.43 1.14
CA GLY A 54 -24.16 -9.28 1.09
C GLY A 54 -23.62 -8.83 -0.27
N VAL A 55 -22.36 -9.15 -0.53
CA VAL A 55 -21.65 -8.87 -1.78
C VAL A 55 -21.44 -10.18 -2.53
N TYR A 56 -21.71 -10.18 -3.83
CA TYR A 56 -21.50 -11.35 -4.67
C TYR A 56 -20.01 -11.65 -4.83
N MET A 57 -19.60 -12.86 -4.44
CA MET A 57 -18.21 -13.33 -4.56
C MET A 57 -18.22 -14.86 -4.77
N PHE A 58 -17.44 -15.36 -5.73
CA PHE A 58 -17.36 -16.79 -6.07
C PHE A 58 -18.72 -17.48 -6.29
N GLY A 59 -19.65 -16.82 -6.94
CA GLY A 59 -20.95 -17.39 -7.22
C GLY A 59 -21.92 -17.41 -6.02
N ARG A 60 -21.57 -16.79 -4.89
CA ARG A 60 -22.40 -16.73 -3.67
C ARG A 60 -22.43 -15.32 -3.10
N MET A 61 -23.49 -15.04 -2.33
CA MET A 61 -23.56 -13.83 -1.52
C MET A 61 -22.75 -14.01 -0.24
N CYS A 62 -21.77 -13.14 -0.02
CA CYS A 62 -20.88 -13.16 1.14
C CYS A 62 -21.06 -11.88 1.97
N PRO A 63 -20.96 -11.95 3.30
CA PRO A 63 -20.98 -10.76 4.15
C PRO A 63 -19.72 -9.91 3.89
N ILE A 64 -19.83 -8.59 4.07
CA ILE A 64 -18.74 -7.63 3.77
C ILE A 64 -17.44 -7.99 4.49
N TRP A 65 -17.52 -8.41 5.77
CA TRP A 65 -16.32 -8.78 6.54
C TRP A 65 -15.56 -9.97 5.92
N ALA A 66 -16.28 -10.94 5.33
CA ALA A 66 -15.64 -12.08 4.64
C ALA A 66 -14.95 -11.62 3.35
N VAL A 67 -15.56 -10.70 2.61
CA VAL A 67 -14.97 -10.10 1.42
C VAL A 67 -13.68 -9.37 1.78
N VAL A 68 -13.72 -8.51 2.81
CA VAL A 68 -12.54 -7.78 3.30
C VAL A 68 -11.42 -8.74 3.72
N LEU A 69 -11.78 -9.82 4.43
CA LEU A 69 -10.80 -10.81 4.89
C LEU A 69 -10.13 -11.54 3.71
N VAL A 70 -10.91 -11.98 2.73
CA VAL A 70 -10.39 -12.68 1.55
C VAL A 70 -9.50 -11.75 0.73
N GLU A 71 -9.96 -10.54 0.44
CA GLU A 71 -9.15 -9.55 -0.29
C GLU A 71 -7.87 -9.18 0.47
N PHE A 72 -7.94 -9.05 1.79
CA PHE A 72 -6.78 -8.80 2.63
C PHE A 72 -5.75 -9.93 2.54
N CYS A 73 -6.19 -11.18 2.62
CA CYS A 73 -5.28 -12.33 2.50
C CYS A 73 -4.57 -12.34 1.14
N PHE A 74 -5.30 -12.16 0.04
CA PHE A 74 -4.70 -12.09 -1.29
C PHE A 74 -3.75 -10.91 -1.44
N ALA A 75 -4.16 -9.72 -1.00
CA ALA A 75 -3.34 -8.51 -1.07
C ALA A 75 -2.05 -8.65 -0.25
N TYR A 76 -2.13 -9.23 0.96
CA TYR A 76 -0.97 -9.43 1.82
C TYR A 76 0.04 -10.43 1.24
N VAL A 77 -0.45 -11.55 0.70
CA VAL A 77 0.39 -12.53 0.01
C VAL A 77 1.07 -11.92 -1.21
N LEU A 78 0.31 -11.19 -2.04
CA LEU A 78 0.85 -10.50 -3.21
C LEU A 78 1.87 -9.42 -2.84
N GLU A 79 1.63 -8.66 -1.78
CA GLU A 79 2.57 -7.63 -1.31
C GLU A 79 3.92 -8.24 -0.92
N ILE A 80 3.91 -9.38 -0.23
CA ILE A 80 5.15 -10.07 0.16
C ILE A 80 5.85 -10.69 -1.05
N LEU A 81 5.10 -11.31 -1.96
CA LEU A 81 5.67 -12.04 -3.10
C LEU A 81 6.09 -11.13 -4.26
N LEU A 82 5.26 -10.15 -4.59
CA LEU A 82 5.42 -9.30 -5.77
C LEU A 82 5.64 -7.83 -5.42
N GLY A 83 4.81 -7.27 -4.53
CA GLY A 83 4.80 -5.85 -4.23
C GLY A 83 6.16 -5.34 -3.78
N SER A 84 6.61 -5.78 -2.63
CA SER A 84 7.86 -5.32 -2.03
C SER A 84 9.12 -5.66 -2.84
N PRO A 85 9.35 -6.92 -3.31
CA PRO A 85 10.59 -7.26 -4.00
C PRO A 85 10.66 -6.69 -5.42
N CYS A 86 9.54 -6.71 -6.17
CA CYS A 86 9.55 -6.27 -7.56
C CYS A 86 9.57 -4.75 -7.68
N SER A 87 8.82 -4.04 -6.82
CA SER A 87 8.79 -2.58 -6.83
C SER A 87 10.15 -1.97 -6.48
N PHE A 88 10.84 -2.53 -5.49
CA PHE A 88 12.19 -2.09 -5.15
C PHE A 88 13.18 -2.32 -6.29
N ARG A 89 13.16 -3.52 -6.91
CA ARG A 89 14.01 -3.82 -8.08
C ARG A 89 13.74 -2.89 -9.25
N LEU A 90 12.46 -2.61 -9.54
CA LEU A 90 12.07 -1.73 -10.63
C LEU A 90 12.48 -0.29 -10.37
N ALA A 91 12.30 0.19 -9.14
CA ALA A 91 12.74 1.52 -8.74
C ALA A 91 14.27 1.68 -8.85
N CYS A 92 15.05 0.69 -8.37
CA CYS A 92 16.52 0.69 -8.48
C CYS A 92 17.01 0.60 -9.93
N ARG A 93 16.27 -0.06 -10.82
CA ARG A 93 16.63 -0.14 -12.24
C ARG A 93 16.50 1.19 -12.97
N LYS A 94 15.52 2.01 -12.58
CA LYS A 94 15.24 3.32 -13.22
C LYS A 94 15.91 4.49 -12.52
N SER A 95 16.23 4.34 -11.23
CA SER A 95 16.66 5.44 -10.36
C SER A 95 17.77 4.95 -9.45
N ASP A 96 18.95 5.58 -9.53
CA ASP A 96 20.05 5.28 -8.61
C ASP A 96 19.77 5.92 -7.24
N PRO A 97 19.60 5.11 -6.18
CA PRO A 97 19.26 5.61 -4.85
C PRO A 97 20.34 6.51 -4.23
N ARG A 98 21.57 6.47 -4.78
CA ARG A 98 22.70 7.29 -4.30
C ARG A 98 22.75 8.67 -4.93
N LYS A 99 22.14 8.84 -6.12
CA LYS A 99 22.22 10.08 -6.92
C LYS A 99 20.96 10.93 -6.83
N ILE A 100 19.85 10.36 -6.39
CA ILE A 100 18.54 11.00 -6.41
C ILE A 100 18.09 11.32 -4.99
N HIS A 101 17.40 12.45 -4.84
CA HIS A 101 16.84 12.88 -3.56
C HIS A 101 15.93 11.77 -2.96
N PRO A 102 16.03 11.47 -1.65
CA PRO A 102 15.29 10.37 -1.02
C PRO A 102 13.78 10.38 -1.27
N MET A 103 13.16 11.57 -1.31
CA MET A 103 11.72 11.70 -1.59
C MET A 103 11.34 11.24 -3.01
N ILE A 104 12.19 11.53 -4.00
CA ILE A 104 11.94 11.12 -5.39
C ILE A 104 12.10 9.61 -5.52
N PHE A 105 13.11 9.03 -4.87
CA PHE A 105 13.28 7.58 -4.85
C PHE A 105 12.11 6.86 -4.16
N GLU A 106 11.60 7.41 -3.06
CA GLU A 106 10.41 6.87 -2.39
C GLU A 106 9.17 6.94 -3.29
N SER A 107 8.97 8.05 -3.99
CA SER A 107 7.87 8.18 -4.96
C SER A 107 8.01 7.16 -6.11
N ALA A 108 9.24 6.89 -6.56
CA ALA A 108 9.49 5.87 -7.58
C ALA A 108 9.12 4.46 -7.09
N ILE A 109 9.41 4.13 -5.83
CA ILE A 109 8.98 2.86 -5.22
C ILE A 109 7.46 2.77 -5.15
N ILE A 110 6.77 3.83 -4.69
CA ILE A 110 5.30 3.87 -4.60
C ILE A 110 4.68 3.66 -5.99
N ASN A 111 5.18 4.36 -7.01
CA ASN A 111 4.73 4.22 -8.39
C ASN A 111 4.92 2.80 -8.92
N ALA A 112 6.09 2.21 -8.66
CA ALA A 112 6.37 0.84 -9.05
C ALA A 112 5.45 -0.15 -8.32
N THR A 113 5.19 0.05 -7.03
CA THR A 113 4.27 -0.80 -6.26
C THR A 113 2.85 -0.73 -6.81
N VAL A 114 2.32 0.47 -7.04
CA VAL A 114 0.98 0.65 -7.62
C VAL A 114 0.91 0.03 -9.03
N GLY A 115 1.94 0.25 -9.85
CA GLY A 115 2.02 -0.29 -11.22
C GLY A 115 2.00 -1.81 -11.30
N ILE A 116 2.47 -2.51 -10.26
CA ILE A 116 2.49 -3.97 -10.18
C ILE A 116 1.25 -4.50 -9.45
N MET A 117 0.95 -3.92 -8.28
CA MET A 117 -0.10 -4.42 -7.40
C MET A 117 -1.51 -4.13 -7.92
N CYS A 118 -1.74 -2.97 -8.54
CA CYS A 118 -3.07 -2.63 -9.03
C CYS A 118 -3.55 -3.58 -10.15
N PRO A 119 -2.79 -3.88 -11.21
CA PRO A 119 -3.19 -4.88 -12.20
C PRO A 119 -3.34 -6.28 -11.62
N ALA A 120 -2.45 -6.70 -10.70
CA ALA A 120 -2.49 -8.02 -10.09
C ALA A 120 -3.74 -8.18 -9.21
N MET A 121 -4.03 -7.21 -8.32
CA MET A 121 -5.24 -7.25 -7.49
C MET A 121 -6.52 -7.11 -8.31
N SER A 122 -6.50 -6.29 -9.37
CA SER A 122 -7.64 -6.17 -10.29
C SER A 122 -7.91 -7.48 -11.03
N LEU A 123 -6.88 -8.28 -11.34
CA LEU A 123 -7.06 -9.61 -11.93
C LEU A 123 -7.73 -10.56 -10.93
N ILE A 124 -7.27 -10.59 -9.70
CA ILE A 124 -7.89 -11.39 -8.63
C ILE A 124 -9.35 -10.95 -8.42
N ALA A 125 -9.61 -9.65 -8.33
CA ALA A 125 -10.96 -9.13 -8.21
C ALA A 125 -11.85 -9.51 -9.39
N ALA A 126 -11.32 -9.49 -10.62
CA ALA A 126 -12.06 -9.93 -11.80
C ALA A 126 -12.45 -11.41 -11.72
N PHE A 127 -11.62 -12.28 -11.11
CA PHE A 127 -11.98 -13.66 -10.80
C PHE A 127 -12.96 -13.79 -9.64
N LEU A 128 -12.74 -13.08 -8.54
CA LEU A 128 -13.58 -13.16 -7.34
C LEU A 128 -15.04 -12.75 -7.63
N TYR A 129 -15.22 -11.69 -8.41
CA TYR A 129 -16.51 -11.08 -8.71
C TYR A 129 -17.07 -11.48 -10.09
N PHE A 130 -16.48 -12.49 -10.72
CA PHE A 130 -16.95 -12.96 -12.02
C PHE A 130 -18.39 -13.50 -11.92
N PRO A 131 -19.27 -13.17 -12.88
CA PRO A 131 -20.65 -13.65 -12.87
C PRO A 131 -20.75 -15.11 -13.33
N TYR A 132 -20.38 -16.05 -12.46
CA TYR A 132 -20.34 -17.49 -12.76
C TYR A 132 -21.69 -18.10 -13.18
N TYR A 133 -22.79 -17.43 -12.83
CA TYR A 133 -24.14 -17.85 -13.24
C TYR A 133 -24.40 -17.77 -14.76
N SER A 134 -23.63 -16.91 -15.47
CA SER A 134 -23.73 -16.77 -16.93
C SER A 134 -22.78 -17.66 -17.73
N GLY A 135 -22.04 -18.55 -17.04
CA GLY A 135 -20.99 -19.35 -17.64
C GLY A 135 -19.65 -18.60 -17.74
N PHE A 136 -18.55 -19.35 -17.71
CA PHE A 136 -17.21 -18.77 -17.78
C PHE A 136 -16.84 -18.38 -19.20
N ASN A 137 -16.47 -17.13 -19.42
CA ASN A 137 -15.98 -16.61 -20.70
C ASN A 137 -14.69 -15.79 -20.46
N MET A 138 -13.60 -16.21 -21.07
CA MET A 138 -12.29 -15.57 -20.95
C MET A 138 -12.29 -14.12 -21.44
N TRP A 139 -13.03 -13.81 -22.51
CA TRP A 139 -13.11 -12.45 -23.04
C TRP A 139 -13.84 -11.50 -22.08
N THR A 140 -14.89 -12.00 -21.44
CA THR A 140 -15.60 -11.24 -20.39
C THR A 140 -14.71 -11.01 -19.18
N LEU A 141 -13.93 -12.01 -18.77
CA LEU A 141 -12.97 -11.85 -17.69
C LEU A 141 -11.91 -10.79 -18.02
N LEU A 142 -11.33 -10.86 -19.22
CA LEU A 142 -10.33 -9.89 -19.66
C LEU A 142 -10.88 -8.46 -19.74
N ALA A 143 -12.10 -8.31 -20.28
CA ALA A 143 -12.78 -7.01 -20.35
C ALA A 143 -13.04 -6.43 -18.95
N ASN A 144 -13.52 -7.26 -18.00
CA ASN A 144 -13.73 -6.87 -16.62
C ASN A 144 -12.42 -6.50 -15.93
N TRP A 145 -11.36 -7.27 -16.14
CA TRP A 145 -10.03 -6.96 -15.63
C TRP A 145 -9.53 -5.59 -16.11
N LEU A 146 -9.56 -5.34 -17.42
CA LEU A 146 -9.14 -4.06 -17.99
C LEU A 146 -9.97 -2.90 -17.45
N LYS A 147 -11.30 -3.08 -17.36
CA LYS A 147 -12.19 -2.10 -16.75
C LYS A 147 -11.78 -1.79 -15.31
N LEU A 148 -11.55 -2.82 -14.49
CA LEU A 148 -11.12 -2.66 -13.10
C LEU A 148 -9.76 -1.95 -13.00
N VAL A 149 -8.79 -2.30 -13.84
CA VAL A 149 -7.49 -1.62 -13.86
C VAL A 149 -7.67 -0.13 -14.18
N CYS A 150 -8.44 0.22 -15.20
CA CYS A 150 -8.67 1.62 -15.59
C CYS A 150 -9.32 2.46 -14.47
N PHE A 151 -10.28 1.89 -13.73
CA PHE A 151 -10.93 2.60 -12.62
C PHE A 151 -10.08 2.62 -11.36
N ASN A 152 -9.44 1.52 -11.04
CA ASN A 152 -8.70 1.37 -9.79
C ASN A 152 -7.33 2.07 -9.85
N PHE A 153 -6.68 2.14 -11.00
CA PHE A 153 -5.32 2.66 -11.09
C PHE A 153 -5.19 4.14 -10.67
N PRO A 154 -6.02 5.07 -11.16
CA PRO A 154 -5.98 6.46 -10.70
C PRO A 154 -6.25 6.57 -9.20
N PHE A 155 -7.27 5.88 -8.71
CA PHE A 155 -7.61 5.85 -7.29
C PHE A 155 -6.46 5.31 -6.44
N ALA A 156 -5.88 4.17 -6.85
CA ALA A 156 -4.73 3.55 -6.20
C ALA A 156 -3.55 4.51 -6.09
N PHE A 157 -3.21 5.13 -7.20
CA PHE A 157 -2.08 6.03 -7.29
C PHE A 157 -2.21 7.22 -6.34
N PHE A 158 -3.32 7.96 -6.45
CA PHE A 158 -3.57 9.12 -5.60
C PHE A 158 -3.70 8.74 -4.12
N THR A 159 -4.44 7.69 -3.81
CA THR A 159 -4.68 7.26 -2.44
C THR A 159 -3.39 6.77 -1.79
N GLN A 160 -2.57 5.99 -2.48
CA GLN A 160 -1.28 5.53 -1.96
C GLN A 160 -0.33 6.71 -1.71
N MET A 161 -0.22 7.63 -2.66
CA MET A 161 0.76 8.71 -2.58
C MET A 161 0.41 9.75 -1.51
N TYR A 162 -0.86 10.17 -1.45
CA TYR A 162 -1.27 11.30 -0.61
C TYR A 162 -1.83 10.90 0.75
N PHE A 163 -2.41 9.70 0.88
CA PHE A 163 -3.11 9.30 2.11
C PHE A 163 -2.44 8.10 2.80
N ILE A 164 -2.31 6.97 2.10
CA ILE A 164 -1.90 5.72 2.74
C ILE A 164 -0.45 5.79 3.20
N GLN A 165 0.48 6.19 2.35
CA GLN A 165 1.89 6.22 2.71
C GLN A 165 2.22 7.20 3.84
N PRO A 166 1.73 8.45 3.86
CA PRO A 166 1.92 9.34 5.00
C PRO A 166 1.30 8.78 6.29
N LEU A 167 0.09 8.21 6.20
CA LEU A 167 -0.61 7.63 7.35
C LEU A 167 0.14 6.42 7.93
N VAL A 168 0.54 5.46 7.08
CA VAL A 168 1.29 4.28 7.50
C VAL A 168 2.61 4.67 8.15
N ARG A 169 3.34 5.64 7.59
CA ARG A 169 4.60 6.14 8.16
C ARG A 169 4.40 6.78 9.53
N THR A 170 3.32 7.52 9.69
CA THR A 170 2.97 8.13 10.98
C THR A 170 2.65 7.06 12.01
N LEU A 171 1.79 6.10 11.67
CA LEU A 171 1.46 4.96 12.53
C LEU A 171 2.70 4.14 12.88
N PHE A 172 3.56 3.85 11.90
CA PHE A 172 4.81 3.13 12.13
C PHE A 172 5.74 3.87 13.09
N LYS A 173 5.87 5.20 12.96
CA LYS A 173 6.66 6.01 13.89
C LYS A 173 6.08 5.97 15.30
N VAL A 174 4.77 5.99 15.46
CA VAL A 174 4.11 5.90 16.78
C VAL A 174 4.34 4.53 17.41
N ILE A 175 4.13 3.44 16.66
CA ILE A 175 4.31 2.06 17.13
C ILE A 175 5.75 1.80 17.57
N PHE A 176 6.72 2.25 16.79
CA PHE A 176 8.15 2.02 17.03
C PHE A 176 8.87 3.24 17.64
N ALA A 177 8.13 4.17 18.28
CA ALA A 177 8.70 5.40 18.84
C ALA A 177 9.82 5.17 19.86
N LYS A 178 9.68 4.13 20.70
CA LYS A 178 10.70 3.74 21.70
C LYS A 178 12.00 3.28 21.03
N ASP A 179 11.90 2.40 20.04
CA ASP A 179 13.07 1.89 19.30
C ASP A 179 13.79 3.00 18.51
N ILE A 180 13.01 3.93 17.95
CA ILE A 180 13.56 5.07 17.20
C ILE A 180 14.29 6.04 18.13
N LYS A 181 13.71 6.33 19.33
CA LYS A 181 14.34 7.21 20.33
C LYS A 181 15.59 6.60 20.95
N ALA A 182 15.57 5.31 21.29
CA ALA A 182 16.73 4.61 21.82
C ALA A 182 17.93 4.71 20.87
N ARG A 183 17.70 4.47 19.58
CA ARG A 183 18.73 4.53 18.53
C ARG A 183 19.21 5.95 18.20
N ALA A 184 18.33 6.95 18.31
CA ALA A 184 18.74 8.34 18.15
C ALA A 184 19.67 8.78 19.28
N GLY A 185 19.46 8.28 20.52
CA GLY A 185 20.35 8.48 21.65
C GLY A 185 21.71 7.83 21.44
N GLU A 186 21.78 6.59 20.95
CA GLU A 186 23.02 5.89 20.64
C GLU A 186 23.85 6.59 19.54
N ALA A 187 23.19 7.06 18.47
CA ALA A 187 23.87 7.80 17.39
C ALA A 187 24.41 9.17 17.82
N HIS A 188 23.84 9.77 18.87
CA HIS A 188 24.32 11.04 19.43
C HIS A 188 25.52 10.84 20.36
N VAL A 189 25.67 9.66 20.96
CA VAL A 189 26.79 9.31 21.83
C VAL A 189 28.06 8.95 21.03
N GLU A 190 27.90 8.42 19.80
CA GLU A 190 29.03 8.04 18.94
C GLU A 190 29.69 9.23 18.21
N ARG A 191 29.04 10.40 18.05
CA ARG A 191 29.60 11.55 17.33
C ARG A 191 30.54 12.49 18.10
N PRO A 192 30.61 12.54 19.44
CA PRO A 192 31.37 13.61 20.10
C PRO A 192 32.87 13.44 20.14
N LYS A 193 33.45 12.33 19.70
CA LYS A 193 34.92 12.10 19.89
C LYS A 193 35.81 12.36 18.67
N GLU A 194 35.25 12.33 17.45
CA GLU A 194 36.09 12.57 16.25
C GLU A 194 36.21 14.05 15.86
N GLU A 195 35.10 14.82 15.93
CA GLU A 195 35.14 16.25 15.56
C GLU A 195 35.99 17.11 16.53
N THR A 196 35.99 16.77 17.83
CA THR A 196 36.78 17.53 18.81
C THR A 196 38.30 17.29 18.68
N ASN A 197 38.72 16.15 18.18
CA ASN A 197 40.14 15.86 18.00
C ASN A 197 40.72 16.53 16.73
N ASP A 198 39.93 16.65 15.68
CA ASP A 198 40.32 17.31 14.44
C ASP A 198 40.35 18.85 14.60
N GLU A 199 39.40 19.44 15.33
CA GLU A 199 39.41 20.85 15.67
C GLU A 199 40.58 21.21 16.61
N LEU A 200 40.91 20.35 17.58
CA LEU A 200 42.09 20.55 18.47
C LEU A 200 43.40 20.36 17.74
N ALA A 201 43.46 19.48 16.73
CA ALA A 201 44.62 19.29 15.89
C ALA A 201 44.86 20.49 14.96
N MET A 202 43.79 21.07 14.38
CA MET A 202 43.87 22.27 13.55
C MET A 202 44.22 23.52 14.35
N ALA A 203 43.69 23.66 15.57
CA ALA A 203 44.00 24.77 16.47
C ALA A 203 45.48 24.77 16.95
N LYS A 204 46.10 23.59 17.07
CA LYS A 204 47.53 23.46 17.40
C LYS A 204 48.47 23.78 16.25
N GLN A 205 48.04 23.70 15.00
CA GLN A 205 48.84 24.04 13.81
C GLN A 205 48.80 25.54 13.45
N SER A 206 47.87 26.32 14.01
CA SER A 206 47.71 27.76 13.78
C SER A 206 48.30 28.65 14.89
N GLY A 207 49.28 28.15 15.63
CA GLY A 207 49.99 28.93 16.65
C GLY A 207 50.84 30.06 15.99
N PRO A 208 50.97 31.23 16.64
CA PRO A 208 51.49 32.46 16.03
C PRO A 208 52.96 32.36 15.68
N MET A 209 53.30 32.88 14.48
CA MET A 209 54.66 33.29 14.12
C MET A 209 55.02 34.56 14.83
#